data_027a5b1505338c5378fa216f2b9da3a0
#
_entry.id   027a5b1505338c5378fa216f2b9da3a0
#
_cell.length_a   1.000
_cell.length_b   1.000
_cell.length_c   1.000
_cell.angle_alpha   90.00
_cell.angle_beta   90.00
_cell.angle_gamma   90.00
#
_symmetry.space_group_name_H-M   'P 1'
#
loop_
_entity.id
_entity.type
_entity.pdbx_description
1 polymer ?
#
loop_
_entity_poly.entity_id
_entity_poly.type
_entity_poly.pdbx_seq_one_letter_code
_entity_poly.pdbx_strand_id
1 'polypeptide(L)'
;MRNAIEVKNLKVVFPDRGRMIRAVEGVDLTVKKGECLALVGESGCGKSTLASILMGRNKGYTGSVSVGGVPLSSIQEESLLRNITYISHQSYLFKGTVRENLLMGKPGASDEELWAVLSRVNLAEFLKAEQGLDTRLLEKASNLSGGQCQRLALARALLHDSPVYIFDEATSNIDVESENDIMREIHELAKSKTVILVSHRLANVVGADHIYVLDHGIVAESGSHEELLAHHGLYERLWSAQQTLEQFGKERASV
;
A
#
# COMPACT_ATOMS: atom_id res chain seq x y z
N MET A 1 14.42 -5.96 18.76
CA MET A 1 14.44 -5.72 17.30
C MET A 1 14.43 -4.20 17.08
N ARG A 2 15.11 -3.68 16.03
CA ARG A 2 15.08 -2.24 15.76
C ARG A 2 13.81 -1.88 15.00
N ASN A 3 13.17 -0.74 15.37
CA ASN A 3 12.02 -0.22 14.65
C ASN A 3 12.43 0.27 13.26
N ALA A 4 11.69 -0.09 12.24
CA ALA A 4 11.84 0.48 10.90
C ALA A 4 11.20 1.89 10.85
N ILE A 5 10.01 2.01 11.46
CA ILE A 5 9.26 3.26 11.56
C ILE A 5 8.69 3.39 12.98
N GLU A 6 8.76 4.60 13.54
CA GLU A 6 8.14 4.93 14.80
C GLU A 6 7.42 6.26 14.69
N VAL A 7 6.17 6.30 15.12
CA VAL A 7 5.30 7.48 15.15
C VAL A 7 4.83 7.68 16.58
N LYS A 8 4.97 8.90 17.14
CA LYS A 8 4.56 9.23 18.50
C LYS A 8 3.75 10.52 18.55
N ASN A 9 2.58 10.42 19.15
CA ASN A 9 1.63 11.50 19.39
C ASN A 9 1.42 12.37 18.13
N LEU A 10 1.27 11.68 16.98
CA LEU A 10 1.13 12.35 15.69
C LEU A 10 -0.22 13.02 15.58
N LYS A 11 -0.22 14.32 15.27
CA LYS A 11 -1.44 15.09 15.02
C LYS A 11 -1.33 15.84 13.71
N VAL A 12 -2.40 15.78 12.92
CA VAL A 12 -2.51 16.46 11.63
C VAL A 12 -3.85 17.18 11.55
N VAL A 13 -3.78 18.46 11.24
CA VAL A 13 -4.97 19.30 11.09
C VAL A 13 -4.91 20.00 9.74
N PHE A 14 -5.99 19.93 8.99
CA PHE A 14 -6.15 20.62 7.71
C PHE A 14 -7.17 21.76 7.83
N PRO A 15 -6.88 22.95 7.30
CA PRO A 15 -7.88 24.00 7.16
C PRO A 15 -8.87 23.63 6.03
N ASP A 16 -10.16 23.66 6.31
CA ASP A 16 -11.21 23.48 5.31
C ASP A 16 -12.35 24.50 5.52
N ARG A 17 -12.52 25.42 4.58
CA ARG A 17 -13.60 26.43 4.53
C ARG A 17 -13.86 27.12 5.87
N GLY A 18 -12.78 27.51 6.57
CA GLY A 18 -12.86 28.17 7.89
C GLY A 18 -13.06 27.25 9.08
N ARG A 19 -13.03 25.92 8.87
CA ARG A 19 -12.98 24.91 9.93
C ARG A 19 -11.64 24.20 9.92
N MET A 20 -11.28 23.60 11.05
CA MET A 20 -10.08 22.78 11.18
C MET A 20 -10.50 21.31 11.26
N ILE A 21 -10.12 20.52 10.23
CA ILE A 21 -10.36 19.09 10.18
C ILE A 21 -9.17 18.38 10.83
N ARG A 22 -9.42 17.66 11.92
CA ARG A 22 -8.42 16.81 12.58
C ARG A 22 -8.37 15.47 11.86
N ALA A 23 -7.43 15.33 10.93
CA ALA A 23 -7.28 14.10 10.15
C ALA A 23 -6.56 12.99 10.95
N VAL A 24 -5.69 13.37 11.89
CA VAL A 24 -4.97 12.47 12.80
C VAL A 24 -4.87 13.18 14.16
N GLU A 25 -5.17 12.48 15.26
CA GLU A 25 -5.26 13.06 16.59
C GLU A 25 -4.54 12.18 17.64
N GLY A 26 -3.23 12.34 17.75
CA GLY A 26 -2.44 11.65 18.77
C GLY A 26 -2.17 10.17 18.47
N VAL A 27 -1.90 9.85 17.20
CA VAL A 27 -1.60 8.46 16.79
C VAL A 27 -0.19 8.08 17.22
N ASP A 28 -0.10 6.92 17.89
CA ASP A 28 1.12 6.19 18.18
C ASP A 28 1.12 4.89 17.38
N LEU A 29 2.18 4.62 16.62
CA LEU A 29 2.37 3.35 15.94
C LEU A 29 3.85 3.02 15.77
N THR A 30 4.14 1.74 15.70
CA THR A 30 5.50 1.24 15.50
C THR A 30 5.48 0.12 14.48
N VAL A 31 6.39 0.17 13.51
CA VAL A 31 6.65 -0.89 12.54
C VAL A 31 8.02 -1.46 12.80
N LYS A 32 8.12 -2.74 13.11
CA LYS A 32 9.41 -3.41 13.27
C LYS A 32 10.02 -3.74 11.91
N LYS A 33 11.33 -3.86 11.85
CA LYS A 33 12.00 -4.26 10.62
C LYS A 33 11.59 -5.68 10.21
N GLY A 34 11.14 -5.84 8.98
CA GLY A 34 10.67 -7.13 8.44
C GLY A 34 9.25 -7.50 8.88
N GLU A 35 8.47 -6.58 9.42
CA GLU A 35 7.09 -6.76 9.83
C GLU A 35 6.14 -6.32 8.72
N CYS A 36 5.04 -7.05 8.56
CA CYS A 36 3.88 -6.63 7.80
C CYS A 36 2.86 -5.99 8.72
N LEU A 37 2.75 -4.67 8.66
CA LEU A 37 1.77 -3.90 9.44
C LEU A 37 0.60 -3.51 8.57
N ALA A 38 -0.62 -3.69 9.06
CA ALA A 38 -1.83 -3.22 8.40
C ALA A 38 -2.42 -1.98 9.09
N LEU A 39 -2.91 -1.05 8.27
CA LEU A 39 -3.73 0.09 8.69
C LEU A 39 -5.13 -0.06 8.10
N VAL A 40 -6.12 -0.22 8.96
CA VAL A 40 -7.52 -0.41 8.56
C VAL A 40 -8.43 0.63 9.20
N GLY A 41 -9.68 0.70 8.75
CA GLY A 41 -10.70 1.62 9.23
C GLY A 41 -11.53 2.19 8.09
N GLU A 42 -12.58 2.93 8.41
CA GLU A 42 -13.47 3.53 7.43
C GLU A 42 -12.77 4.61 6.55
N SER A 43 -13.41 4.98 5.46
CA SER A 43 -12.90 6.06 4.60
C SER A 43 -12.83 7.38 5.39
N GLY A 44 -11.72 8.11 5.23
CA GLY A 44 -11.52 9.39 5.94
C GLY A 44 -10.97 9.27 7.37
N CYS A 45 -10.71 8.08 7.90
CA CYS A 45 -10.17 7.91 9.26
C CYS A 45 -8.69 8.27 9.43
N GLY A 46 -7.97 8.73 8.39
CA GLY A 46 -6.59 9.23 8.49
C GLY A 46 -5.50 8.31 7.92
N LYS A 47 -5.81 7.12 7.42
CA LYS A 47 -4.84 6.14 6.88
C LYS A 47 -3.91 6.73 5.80
N SER A 48 -4.47 7.28 4.72
CA SER A 48 -3.69 7.86 3.63
C SER A 48 -2.95 9.14 4.06
N THR A 49 -3.44 9.85 5.09
CA THR A 49 -2.71 10.96 5.71
C THR A 49 -1.44 10.47 6.39
N LEU A 50 -1.51 9.36 7.15
CA LEU A 50 -0.35 8.72 7.75
C LEU A 50 0.65 8.26 6.68
N ALA A 51 0.19 7.55 5.64
CA ALA A 51 1.03 7.12 4.54
C ALA A 51 1.73 8.32 3.85
N SER A 52 1.02 9.42 3.63
CA SER A 52 1.56 10.65 3.05
C SER A 52 2.66 11.30 3.91
N ILE A 53 2.51 11.26 5.23
CA ILE A 53 3.55 11.76 6.16
C ILE A 53 4.78 10.88 6.09
N LEU A 54 4.64 9.56 6.12
CA LEU A 54 5.76 8.61 6.04
C LEU A 54 6.57 8.79 4.75
N MET A 55 5.93 9.26 3.69
CA MET A 55 6.58 9.63 2.42
C MET A 55 7.18 11.05 2.41
N GLY A 56 7.13 11.78 3.53
CA GLY A 56 7.61 13.15 3.61
C GLY A 56 6.81 14.18 2.81
N ARG A 57 5.67 13.79 2.25
CA ARG A 57 4.81 14.65 1.40
C ARG A 57 4.02 15.67 2.21
N ASN A 58 3.65 15.34 3.43
CA ASN A 58 2.96 16.25 4.35
C ASN A 58 3.90 16.58 5.53
N LYS A 59 4.28 17.86 5.64
CA LYS A 59 5.17 18.36 6.70
C LYS A 59 4.42 19.12 7.81
N GLY A 60 3.11 19.33 7.63
CA GLY A 60 2.26 20.06 8.59
C GLY A 60 1.69 19.17 9.69
N TYR A 61 2.55 18.56 10.50
CA TYR A 61 2.15 17.74 11.64
C TYR A 61 2.86 18.14 12.93
N THR A 62 2.30 17.74 14.07
CA THR A 62 2.95 17.77 15.38
C THR A 62 3.14 16.34 15.90
N GLY A 63 3.97 16.16 16.92
CA GLY A 63 4.46 14.84 17.35
C GLY A 63 5.79 14.49 16.69
N SER A 64 6.18 13.24 16.72
CA SER A 64 7.42 12.77 16.12
C SER A 64 7.24 11.57 15.21
N VAL A 65 7.98 11.57 14.08
CA VAL A 65 8.07 10.45 13.15
C VAL A 65 9.54 10.17 12.90
N SER A 66 9.96 8.91 13.00
CA SER A 66 11.31 8.49 12.68
C SER A 66 11.31 7.26 11.77
N VAL A 67 12.29 7.17 10.89
CA VAL A 67 12.55 6.06 9.99
C VAL A 67 13.97 5.55 10.26
N GLY A 68 14.10 4.27 10.60
CA GLY A 68 15.38 3.69 10.98
C GLY A 68 16.03 4.35 12.20
N GLY A 69 15.25 5.00 13.06
CA GLY A 69 15.71 5.78 14.22
C GLY A 69 16.15 7.21 13.90
N VAL A 70 16.04 7.65 12.63
CA VAL A 70 16.36 9.03 12.22
C VAL A 70 15.06 9.83 12.12
N PRO A 71 14.98 11.03 12.74
CA PRO A 71 13.80 11.88 12.61
C PRO A 71 13.48 12.17 11.12
N LEU A 72 12.21 11.99 10.71
CA LEU A 72 11.81 12.17 9.32
C LEU A 72 12.15 13.56 8.77
N SER A 73 12.05 14.59 9.60
CA SER A 73 12.40 15.98 9.24
C SER A 73 13.88 16.18 8.90
N SER A 74 14.76 15.25 9.30
CA SER A 74 16.21 15.29 9.06
C SER A 74 16.64 14.41 7.89
N ILE A 75 15.72 13.64 7.30
CA ILE A 75 16.02 12.74 6.19
C ILE A 75 15.89 13.52 4.88
N GLN A 76 16.93 13.45 4.04
CA GLN A 76 16.87 13.99 2.68
C GLN A 76 15.86 13.20 1.83
N GLU A 77 15.13 13.91 0.99
CA GLU A 77 14.07 13.31 0.15
C GLU A 77 14.58 12.15 -0.72
N GLU A 78 15.75 12.31 -1.35
CA GLU A 78 16.38 11.23 -2.12
C GLU A 78 16.64 9.97 -1.29
N SER A 79 17.11 10.14 -0.03
CA SER A 79 17.33 9.03 0.87
C SER A 79 16.01 8.35 1.26
N LEU A 80 14.97 9.13 1.51
CA LEU A 80 13.64 8.61 1.82
C LEU A 80 13.10 7.78 0.64
N LEU A 81 13.15 8.33 -0.58
CA LEU A 81 12.68 7.68 -1.80
C LEU A 81 13.48 6.41 -2.15
N ARG A 82 14.75 6.32 -1.82
CA ARG A 82 15.54 5.08 -1.97
C ARG A 82 15.15 3.99 -0.99
N ASN A 83 14.66 4.36 0.19
CA ASN A 83 14.40 3.42 1.28
C ASN A 83 12.93 3.07 1.44
N ILE A 84 12.01 3.87 0.90
CA ILE A 84 10.56 3.64 0.99
C ILE A 84 9.95 3.72 -0.40
N THR A 85 9.33 2.63 -0.83
CA THR A 85 8.51 2.59 -2.05
C THR A 85 7.04 2.70 -1.69
N TYR A 86 6.34 3.62 -2.34
CA TYR A 86 4.91 3.86 -2.14
C TYR A 86 4.12 3.51 -3.40
N ILE A 87 3.13 2.66 -3.22
CA ILE A 87 2.21 2.21 -4.28
C ILE A 87 0.78 2.57 -3.86
N SER A 88 0.11 3.41 -4.65
CA SER A 88 -1.28 3.79 -4.42
C SER A 88 -2.22 3.14 -5.42
N HIS A 89 -3.52 3.24 -5.18
CA HIS A 89 -4.55 2.83 -6.13
C HIS A 89 -4.48 3.59 -7.47
N GLN A 90 -3.89 4.79 -7.51
CA GLN A 90 -3.66 5.60 -8.71
C GLN A 90 -2.20 5.58 -9.11
N SER A 91 -1.64 4.39 -9.33
CA SER A 91 -0.27 4.26 -9.81
C SER A 91 -0.15 4.82 -11.23
N TYR A 92 0.73 5.80 -11.40
CA TYR A 92 0.92 6.45 -12.70
C TYR A 92 1.91 5.68 -13.57
N LEU A 93 1.47 5.34 -14.77
CA LEU A 93 2.30 4.82 -15.85
C LEU A 93 2.47 5.89 -16.93
N PHE A 94 3.70 6.04 -17.41
CA PHE A 94 4.04 7.04 -18.40
C PHE A 94 3.82 6.51 -19.81
N LYS A 95 3.43 7.40 -20.72
CA LYS A 95 3.42 7.12 -22.15
C LYS A 95 4.82 6.71 -22.60
N GLY A 96 4.92 5.64 -23.37
CA GLY A 96 6.20 5.06 -23.80
C GLY A 96 6.09 3.56 -23.97
N THR A 97 7.13 2.83 -23.63
CA THR A 97 7.12 1.36 -23.64
C THR A 97 6.99 0.78 -22.22
N VAL A 98 6.65 -0.50 -22.12
CA VAL A 98 6.73 -1.25 -20.87
C VAL A 98 8.15 -1.21 -20.31
N ARG A 99 9.16 -1.43 -21.16
CA ARG A 99 10.58 -1.32 -20.82
C ARG A 99 10.92 0.01 -20.16
N GLU A 100 10.58 1.13 -20.80
CA GLU A 100 10.86 2.47 -20.27
C GLU A 100 10.21 2.69 -18.89
N ASN A 101 8.98 2.23 -18.69
CA ASN A 101 8.31 2.32 -17.41
C ASN A 101 8.98 1.47 -16.32
N LEU A 102 9.43 0.26 -16.64
CA LEU A 102 10.13 -0.61 -15.70
C LEU A 102 11.51 -0.08 -15.33
N LEU A 103 12.27 0.45 -16.31
CA LEU A 103 13.60 1.03 -16.09
C LEU A 103 13.58 2.27 -15.20
N MET A 104 12.43 2.93 -15.00
CA MET A 104 12.30 3.97 -13.98
C MET A 104 12.46 3.43 -12.55
N GLY A 105 12.12 2.15 -12.31
CA GLY A 105 12.35 1.49 -11.02
C GLY A 105 13.81 1.10 -10.80
N LYS A 106 14.47 0.61 -11.87
CA LYS A 106 15.87 0.20 -11.85
C LYS A 106 16.54 0.53 -13.18
N PRO A 107 17.18 1.70 -13.29
CA PRO A 107 17.98 2.03 -14.49
C PRO A 107 19.08 0.98 -14.73
N GLY A 108 19.17 0.48 -15.96
CA GLY A 108 20.14 -0.54 -16.32
C GLY A 108 19.79 -1.98 -15.95
N ALA A 109 18.55 -2.25 -15.54
CA ALA A 109 18.08 -3.63 -15.38
C ALA A 109 18.16 -4.40 -16.70
N SER A 110 18.59 -5.66 -16.65
CA SER A 110 18.65 -6.52 -17.82
C SER A 110 17.25 -7.00 -18.25
N ASP A 111 17.11 -7.45 -19.49
CA ASP A 111 15.83 -7.99 -19.97
C ASP A 111 15.38 -9.20 -19.14
N GLU A 112 16.30 -10.02 -18.66
CA GLU A 112 16.01 -11.15 -17.78
C GLU A 112 15.39 -10.67 -16.44
N GLU A 113 15.92 -9.59 -15.86
CA GLU A 113 15.37 -9.00 -14.63
C GLU A 113 13.98 -8.42 -14.88
N LEU A 114 13.78 -7.74 -16.02
CA LEU A 114 12.48 -7.20 -16.41
C LEU A 114 11.43 -8.31 -16.61
N TRP A 115 11.79 -9.38 -17.32
CA TRP A 115 10.89 -10.52 -17.49
C TRP A 115 10.63 -11.30 -16.20
N ALA A 116 11.63 -11.42 -15.35
CA ALA A 116 11.47 -12.07 -14.04
C ALA A 116 10.43 -11.34 -13.17
N VAL A 117 10.50 -10.01 -13.09
CA VAL A 117 9.53 -9.24 -12.32
C VAL A 117 8.14 -9.25 -12.95
N LEU A 118 8.03 -9.21 -14.27
CA LEU A 118 6.75 -9.32 -14.98
C LEU A 118 6.08 -10.69 -14.77
N SER A 119 6.88 -11.75 -14.66
CA SER A 119 6.38 -13.09 -14.34
C SER A 119 5.84 -13.14 -12.91
N ARG A 120 6.50 -12.52 -11.94
CA ARG A 120 6.05 -12.43 -10.55
C ARG A 120 4.68 -11.79 -10.42
N VAL A 121 4.42 -10.73 -11.20
CA VAL A 121 3.14 -10.01 -11.18
C VAL A 121 2.12 -10.55 -12.19
N ASN A 122 2.36 -11.71 -12.78
CA ASN A 122 1.47 -12.38 -13.73
C ASN A 122 1.11 -11.54 -14.98
N LEU A 123 2.09 -10.80 -15.52
CA LEU A 123 1.95 -10.00 -16.75
C LEU A 123 2.77 -10.54 -17.92
N ALA A 124 3.69 -11.50 -17.70
CA ALA A 124 4.63 -11.92 -18.73
C ALA A 124 3.93 -12.53 -19.94
N GLU A 125 2.97 -13.41 -19.77
CA GLU A 125 2.29 -14.09 -20.88
C GLU A 125 1.42 -13.10 -21.69
N PHE A 126 0.74 -12.18 -21.02
CA PHE A 126 0.00 -11.10 -21.71
C PHE A 126 0.94 -10.27 -22.58
N LEU A 127 2.07 -9.83 -22.05
CA LEU A 127 3.00 -8.98 -22.80
C LEU A 127 3.71 -9.74 -23.93
N LYS A 128 4.00 -11.05 -23.77
CA LYS A 128 4.55 -11.87 -24.86
C LYS A 128 3.58 -12.02 -26.05
N ALA A 129 2.27 -12.02 -25.78
CA ALA A 129 1.25 -12.04 -26.83
C ALA A 129 1.12 -10.68 -27.56
N GLU A 130 1.60 -9.60 -26.95
CA GLU A 130 1.68 -8.26 -27.54
C GLU A 130 3.07 -8.05 -28.20
N GLN A 131 3.73 -6.92 -27.92
CA GLN A 131 5.06 -6.58 -28.42
C GLN A 131 6.18 -6.78 -27.35
N GLY A 132 5.92 -7.60 -26.34
CA GLY A 132 6.86 -7.86 -25.25
C GLY A 132 7.18 -6.60 -24.44
N LEU A 133 8.44 -6.41 -24.10
CA LEU A 133 8.93 -5.22 -23.39
C LEU A 133 8.74 -3.92 -24.19
N ASP A 134 8.62 -4.01 -25.52
CA ASP A 134 8.43 -2.86 -26.40
C ASP A 134 6.95 -2.52 -26.63
N THR A 135 6.04 -3.23 -25.95
CA THR A 135 4.60 -2.91 -25.93
C THR A 135 4.40 -1.45 -25.55
N ARG A 136 3.72 -0.70 -26.43
CA ARG A 136 3.50 0.74 -26.23
C ARG A 136 2.35 0.99 -25.27
N LEU A 137 2.58 1.86 -24.30
CA LEU A 137 1.59 2.41 -23.40
C LEU A 137 1.14 3.78 -23.91
N LEU A 138 -0.16 3.97 -24.02
CA LEU A 138 -0.76 5.26 -24.30
C LEU A 138 -0.69 6.16 -23.04
N GLU A 139 -1.17 7.39 -23.16
CA GLU A 139 -1.23 8.31 -22.04
C GLU A 139 -2.02 7.68 -20.87
N LYS A 140 -1.44 7.70 -19.65
CA LYS A 140 -1.96 7.04 -18.46
C LYS A 140 -2.21 5.53 -18.64
N ALA A 141 -1.52 4.90 -19.58
CA ALA A 141 -1.70 3.50 -19.96
C ALA A 141 -3.17 3.11 -20.25
N SER A 142 -3.93 4.01 -20.91
CA SER A 142 -5.36 3.84 -21.19
C SER A 142 -5.70 2.64 -22.08
N ASN A 143 -4.69 1.99 -22.66
CA ASN A 143 -4.82 0.74 -23.42
C ASN A 143 -4.62 -0.53 -22.58
N LEU A 144 -4.38 -0.40 -21.28
CA LEU A 144 -4.33 -1.51 -20.33
C LEU A 144 -5.58 -1.51 -19.44
N SER A 145 -5.97 -2.68 -18.93
CA SER A 145 -6.97 -2.78 -17.87
C SER A 145 -6.44 -2.20 -16.55
N GLY A 146 -7.33 -1.86 -15.61
CA GLY A 146 -6.95 -1.36 -14.29
C GLY A 146 -6.02 -2.34 -13.55
N GLY A 147 -6.32 -3.64 -13.59
CA GLY A 147 -5.48 -4.68 -12.99
C GLY A 147 -4.11 -4.80 -13.68
N GLN A 148 -4.05 -4.70 -15.01
CA GLN A 148 -2.77 -4.70 -15.74
C GLN A 148 -1.92 -3.47 -15.39
N CYS A 149 -2.53 -2.29 -15.31
CA CYS A 149 -1.85 -1.07 -14.88
C CYS A 149 -1.25 -1.23 -13.48
N GLN A 150 -2.03 -1.74 -12.54
CA GLN A 150 -1.62 -1.89 -11.15
C GLN A 150 -0.51 -2.95 -11.00
N ARG A 151 -0.62 -4.07 -11.70
CA ARG A 151 0.44 -5.10 -11.74
C ARG A 151 1.73 -4.58 -12.38
N LEU A 152 1.65 -3.78 -13.43
CA LEU A 152 2.85 -3.18 -14.04
C LEU A 152 3.50 -2.14 -13.11
N ALA A 153 2.71 -1.35 -12.39
CA ALA A 153 3.21 -0.44 -11.38
C ALA A 153 3.88 -1.19 -10.21
N LEU A 154 3.31 -2.31 -9.79
CA LEU A 154 3.91 -3.20 -8.79
C LEU A 154 5.25 -3.78 -9.30
N ALA A 155 5.31 -4.26 -10.55
CA ALA A 155 6.55 -4.76 -11.16
C ALA A 155 7.67 -3.70 -11.10
N ARG A 156 7.35 -2.45 -11.47
CA ARG A 156 8.29 -1.33 -11.36
C ARG A 156 8.74 -1.08 -9.91
N ALA A 157 7.82 -1.16 -8.97
CA ALA A 157 8.12 -0.99 -7.54
C ALA A 157 9.01 -2.12 -7.00
N LEU A 158 8.80 -3.36 -7.43
CA LEU A 158 9.64 -4.51 -7.06
C LEU A 158 11.06 -4.40 -7.61
N LEU A 159 11.24 -3.85 -8.81
CA LEU A 159 12.57 -3.57 -9.38
C LEU A 159 13.37 -2.54 -8.56
N HIS A 160 12.69 -1.59 -7.93
CA HIS A 160 13.34 -0.59 -7.08
C HIS A 160 13.95 -1.19 -5.81
N ASP A 161 13.44 -2.32 -5.33
CA ASP A 161 13.96 -3.14 -4.25
C ASP A 161 14.22 -2.40 -2.92
N SER A 162 13.29 -1.55 -2.49
CA SER A 162 13.38 -0.82 -1.22
C SER A 162 13.30 -1.74 0.00
N PRO A 163 13.88 -1.36 1.15
CA PRO A 163 13.68 -2.08 2.42
C PRO A 163 12.28 -1.94 3.02
N VAL A 164 11.54 -0.87 2.66
CA VAL A 164 10.19 -0.59 3.16
C VAL A 164 9.24 -0.34 1.99
N TYR A 165 8.07 -0.94 2.04
CA TYR A 165 6.99 -0.74 1.08
C TYR A 165 5.73 -0.25 1.79
N ILE A 166 5.07 0.74 1.19
CA ILE A 166 3.76 1.24 1.64
C ILE A 166 2.77 1.02 0.49
N PHE A 167 1.79 0.15 0.70
CA PHE A 167 0.69 -0.09 -0.21
C PHE A 167 -0.54 0.66 0.31
N ASP A 168 -0.95 1.71 -0.39
CA ASP A 168 -2.11 2.52 -0.02
C ASP A 168 -3.27 2.24 -0.97
N GLU A 169 -4.17 1.35 -0.53
CA GLU A 169 -5.31 0.87 -1.31
C GLU A 169 -4.92 0.36 -2.72
N ALA A 170 -3.76 -0.29 -2.82
CA ALA A 170 -3.15 -0.71 -4.08
C ALA A 170 -3.98 -1.72 -4.90
N THR A 171 -5.01 -2.32 -4.32
CA THR A 171 -5.91 -3.27 -4.99
C THR A 171 -7.33 -2.72 -5.19
N SER A 172 -7.55 -1.43 -4.95
CA SER A 172 -8.87 -0.82 -5.13
C SER A 172 -9.25 -0.69 -6.60
N ASN A 173 -10.53 -0.95 -6.91
CA ASN A 173 -11.12 -0.77 -8.24
C ASN A 173 -10.52 -1.65 -9.34
N ILE A 174 -10.01 -2.83 -9.01
CA ILE A 174 -9.55 -3.85 -9.95
C ILE A 174 -10.39 -5.12 -9.80
N ASP A 175 -10.30 -6.01 -10.79
CA ASP A 175 -10.95 -7.31 -10.74
C ASP A 175 -10.35 -8.23 -9.67
N VAL A 176 -11.14 -9.22 -9.22
CA VAL A 176 -10.76 -10.12 -8.12
C VAL A 176 -9.49 -10.94 -8.44
N GLU A 177 -9.31 -11.34 -9.69
CA GLU A 177 -8.14 -12.12 -10.11
C GLU A 177 -6.86 -11.28 -9.98
N SER A 178 -6.89 -10.06 -10.51
CA SER A 178 -5.77 -9.11 -10.39
C SER A 178 -5.49 -8.75 -8.93
N GLU A 179 -6.52 -8.60 -8.10
CA GLU A 179 -6.36 -8.36 -6.67
C GLU A 179 -5.63 -9.51 -5.99
N ASN A 180 -6.05 -10.75 -6.24
CA ASN A 180 -5.42 -11.95 -5.65
C ASN A 180 -3.95 -12.07 -6.06
N ASP A 181 -3.62 -11.78 -7.32
CA ASP A 181 -2.24 -11.78 -7.81
C ASP A 181 -1.38 -10.74 -7.08
N ILE A 182 -1.88 -9.53 -6.93
CA ILE A 182 -1.17 -8.45 -6.23
C ILE A 182 -1.01 -8.79 -4.75
N MET A 183 -2.06 -9.27 -4.08
CA MET A 183 -1.99 -9.62 -2.66
C MET A 183 -1.03 -10.77 -2.39
N ARG A 184 -1.00 -11.79 -3.25
CA ARG A 184 -0.02 -12.88 -3.16
C ARG A 184 1.42 -12.32 -3.22
N GLU A 185 1.70 -11.40 -4.15
CA GLU A 185 3.03 -10.81 -4.27
C GLU A 185 3.39 -9.90 -3.08
N ILE A 186 2.41 -9.16 -2.52
CA ILE A 186 2.59 -8.38 -1.28
C ILE A 186 2.95 -9.30 -0.10
N HIS A 187 2.26 -10.42 0.06
CA HIS A 187 2.56 -11.38 1.12
C HIS A 187 3.94 -12.05 0.96
N GLU A 188 4.35 -12.38 -0.27
CA GLU A 188 5.71 -12.87 -0.53
C GLU A 188 6.77 -11.82 -0.21
N LEU A 189 6.51 -10.56 -0.58
CA LEU A 189 7.40 -9.43 -0.26
C LEU A 189 7.54 -9.24 1.26
N ALA A 190 6.45 -9.38 2.00
CA ALA A 190 6.41 -9.21 3.45
C ALA A 190 7.29 -10.22 4.20
N LYS A 191 7.63 -11.37 3.60
CA LYS A 191 8.56 -12.35 4.22
C LYS A 191 10.00 -11.85 4.35
N SER A 192 10.38 -10.82 3.59
CA SER A 192 11.76 -10.31 3.52
C SER A 192 11.90 -8.81 3.69
N LYS A 193 10.83 -8.05 3.54
CA LYS A 193 10.78 -6.58 3.58
C LYS A 193 9.82 -6.11 4.67
N THR A 194 9.97 -4.86 5.07
CA THR A 194 8.98 -4.20 5.92
C THR A 194 7.83 -3.70 5.04
N VAL A 195 6.61 -4.06 5.37
CA VAL A 195 5.43 -3.70 4.60
C VAL A 195 4.43 -2.96 5.48
N ILE A 196 3.91 -1.85 4.97
CA ILE A 196 2.71 -1.18 5.51
C ILE A 196 1.61 -1.33 4.48
N LEU A 197 0.54 -2.01 4.86
CA LEU A 197 -0.62 -2.27 4.02
C LEU A 197 -1.81 -1.46 4.50
N VAL A 198 -2.17 -0.42 3.76
CA VAL A 198 -3.40 0.34 3.99
C VAL A 198 -4.51 -0.28 3.16
N SER A 199 -5.55 -0.77 3.80
CA SER A 199 -6.68 -1.39 3.13
C SER A 199 -8.00 -1.04 3.81
N HIS A 200 -9.05 -0.91 2.99
CA HIS A 200 -10.43 -0.91 3.46
C HIS A 200 -11.05 -2.31 3.39
N ARG A 201 -10.39 -3.29 2.73
CA ARG A 201 -10.80 -4.70 2.68
C ARG A 201 -10.05 -5.49 3.74
N LEU A 202 -10.77 -5.95 4.76
CA LEU A 202 -10.16 -6.64 5.89
C LEU A 202 -9.65 -8.04 5.52
N ALA A 203 -10.21 -8.68 4.49
CA ALA A 203 -9.71 -9.94 3.96
C ALA A 203 -8.23 -9.85 3.52
N ASN A 204 -7.77 -8.69 3.06
CA ASN A 204 -6.39 -8.46 2.61
C ASN A 204 -5.38 -8.36 3.76
N VAL A 205 -5.84 -8.13 4.98
CA VAL A 205 -4.95 -7.87 6.14
C VAL A 205 -4.89 -8.99 7.16
N VAL A 206 -5.63 -10.08 6.94
CA VAL A 206 -5.66 -11.25 7.85
C VAL A 206 -4.26 -11.81 8.12
N GLY A 207 -3.37 -11.79 7.13
CA GLY A 207 -1.99 -12.28 7.24
C GLY A 207 -0.97 -11.25 7.73
N ALA A 208 -1.40 -10.07 8.16
CA ALA A 208 -0.50 -9.06 8.72
C ALA A 208 -0.04 -9.46 10.14
N ASP A 209 1.22 -9.15 10.47
CA ASP A 209 1.77 -9.42 11.81
C ASP A 209 1.12 -8.54 12.88
N HIS A 210 0.69 -7.33 12.52
CA HIS A 210 0.02 -6.39 13.40
C HIS A 210 -0.94 -5.48 12.63
N ILE A 211 -2.11 -5.23 13.19
CA ILE A 211 -3.17 -4.40 12.60
C ILE A 211 -3.44 -3.23 13.54
N TYR A 212 -3.44 -2.02 13.01
CA TYR A 212 -3.95 -0.82 13.67
C TYR A 212 -5.29 -0.44 13.06
N VAL A 213 -6.32 -0.36 13.87
CA VAL A 213 -7.66 0.07 13.46
C VAL A 213 -7.81 1.55 13.79
N LEU A 214 -7.92 2.36 12.72
CA LEU A 214 -8.12 3.80 12.87
C LEU A 214 -9.61 4.15 12.81
N ASP A 215 -10.02 5.02 13.72
CA ASP A 215 -11.34 5.62 13.74
C ASP A 215 -11.22 7.10 14.06
N HIS A 216 -11.83 7.96 13.24
CA HIS A 216 -11.82 9.42 13.42
C HIS A 216 -10.45 10.03 13.77
N GLY A 217 -9.37 9.51 13.15
CA GLY A 217 -8.02 10.02 13.32
C GLY A 217 -7.26 9.49 14.55
N ILE A 218 -7.82 8.57 15.32
CA ILE A 218 -7.16 7.92 16.45
C ILE A 218 -6.96 6.43 16.18
N VAL A 219 -6.05 5.78 16.90
CA VAL A 219 -5.97 4.32 16.98
C VAL A 219 -7.04 3.85 17.98
N ALA A 220 -8.10 3.23 17.46
CA ALA A 220 -9.17 2.68 18.27
C ALA A 220 -8.79 1.32 18.86
N GLU A 221 -8.17 0.46 18.07
CA GLU A 221 -7.76 -0.89 18.45
C GLU A 221 -6.45 -1.26 17.74
N SER A 222 -5.69 -2.16 18.32
CA SER A 222 -4.52 -2.75 17.67
C SER A 222 -4.25 -4.16 18.18
N GLY A 223 -3.74 -5.04 17.30
CA GLY A 223 -3.43 -6.42 17.61
C GLY A 223 -3.31 -7.27 16.36
N SER A 224 -3.22 -8.58 16.50
CA SER A 224 -3.37 -9.54 15.40
C SER A 224 -4.84 -9.65 14.98
N HIS A 225 -5.10 -10.24 13.81
CA HIS A 225 -6.47 -10.54 13.35
C HIS A 225 -7.29 -11.32 14.41
N GLU A 226 -6.69 -12.35 14.97
CA GLU A 226 -7.35 -13.20 15.96
C GLU A 226 -7.66 -12.47 17.27
N GLU A 227 -6.70 -11.69 17.78
CA GLU A 227 -6.89 -10.87 18.97
C GLU A 227 -8.01 -9.84 18.78
N LEU A 228 -8.02 -9.14 17.64
CA LEU A 228 -9.03 -8.12 17.34
C LEU A 228 -10.43 -8.70 17.17
N LEU A 229 -10.57 -9.89 16.58
CA LEU A 229 -11.86 -10.60 16.53
C LEU A 229 -12.35 -10.98 17.93
N ALA A 230 -11.46 -11.48 18.78
CA ALA A 230 -11.79 -11.91 20.14
C ALA A 230 -12.21 -10.73 21.05
N HIS A 231 -11.78 -9.52 20.74
CA HIS A 231 -12.16 -8.31 21.49
C HIS A 231 -13.61 -7.86 21.25
N HIS A 232 -14.29 -8.34 20.19
CA HIS A 232 -15.66 -7.96 19.82
C HIS A 232 -15.85 -6.44 19.66
N GLY A 233 -14.83 -5.74 19.18
CA GLY A 233 -14.79 -4.29 19.09
C GLY A 233 -15.14 -3.74 17.70
N LEU A 234 -14.50 -2.65 17.30
CA LEU A 234 -14.70 -2.01 16.00
C LEU A 234 -14.25 -2.91 14.84
N TYR A 235 -13.10 -3.59 15.02
CA TYR A 235 -12.56 -4.48 13.99
C TYR A 235 -13.52 -5.62 13.64
N GLU A 236 -14.05 -6.29 14.67
CA GLU A 236 -14.99 -7.41 14.48
C GLU A 236 -16.27 -6.94 13.77
N ARG A 237 -16.81 -5.76 14.17
CA ARG A 237 -17.98 -5.17 13.49
C ARG A 237 -17.74 -4.88 12.01
N LEU A 238 -16.58 -4.30 11.69
CA LEU A 238 -16.19 -4.03 10.30
C LEU A 238 -16.01 -5.34 9.52
N TRP A 239 -15.37 -6.34 10.14
CA TRP A 239 -15.17 -7.67 9.56
C TRP A 239 -16.50 -8.34 9.22
N SER A 240 -17.40 -8.45 10.20
CA SER A 240 -18.72 -9.08 10.04
C SER A 240 -19.56 -8.37 8.98
N ALA A 241 -19.53 -7.05 8.94
CA ALA A 241 -20.23 -6.27 7.91
C ALA A 241 -19.69 -6.58 6.50
N GLN A 242 -18.37 -6.67 6.33
CA GLN A 242 -17.76 -7.00 5.03
C GLN A 242 -18.08 -8.44 4.59
N GLN A 243 -17.98 -9.41 5.51
CA GLN A 243 -18.30 -10.81 5.21
C GLN A 243 -19.77 -10.96 4.76
N THR A 244 -20.68 -10.26 5.40
CA THR A 244 -22.09 -10.25 5.02
C THR A 244 -22.29 -9.72 3.61
N LEU A 245 -21.65 -8.59 3.25
CA LEU A 245 -21.72 -8.01 1.91
C LEU A 245 -21.14 -8.94 0.84
N GLU A 246 -20.03 -9.62 1.12
CA GLU A 246 -19.40 -10.56 0.20
C GLU A 246 -20.28 -11.81 -0.05
N GLN A 247 -20.95 -12.31 0.99
CA GLN A 247 -21.90 -13.42 0.85
C GLN A 247 -23.07 -13.04 -0.04
N PHE A 248 -23.72 -11.90 0.20
CA PHE A 248 -24.80 -11.39 -0.64
C PHE A 248 -24.37 -11.15 -2.10
N GLY A 249 -23.13 -10.70 -2.31
CA GLY A 249 -22.57 -10.51 -3.65
C GLY A 249 -22.42 -11.83 -4.42
N LYS A 250 -21.98 -12.90 -3.75
CA LYS A 250 -21.81 -14.24 -4.32
C LYS A 250 -23.17 -14.90 -4.68
N GLU A 251 -24.17 -14.76 -3.81
CA GLU A 251 -25.51 -15.29 -4.05
C GLU A 251 -26.17 -14.67 -5.29
N ARG A 252 -25.99 -13.34 -5.51
CA ARG A 252 -26.50 -12.65 -6.70
C ARG A 252 -25.77 -12.99 -7.99
N ALA A 253 -24.50 -13.36 -7.93
CA ALA A 253 -23.71 -13.75 -9.10
C ALA A 253 -23.98 -15.21 -9.52
N SER A 254 -24.68 -16.00 -8.69
CA SER A 254 -25.01 -17.41 -8.92
C SER A 254 -26.42 -17.62 -9.48
N VAL A 255 -27.18 -16.54 -9.70
CA VAL A 255 -28.53 -16.50 -10.30
C VAL A 255 -28.46 -15.84 -11.69
#